data_9170d8b16656c99a8849c95fef3f3564
#
_entry.id   9170d8b16656c99a8849c95fef3f3564
#
_cell.length_a   1.000
_cell.length_b   1.000
_cell.length_c   1.000
_cell.angle_alpha   90.00
_cell.angle_beta   90.00
_cell.angle_gamma   90.00
#
_symmetry.space_group_name_H-M   'P 1'
#
loop_
_entity.id
_entity.type
_entity.pdbx_description
1 polymer ?
#
loop_
_entity_poly.entity_id
_entity_poly.type
_entity_poly.pdbx_seq_one_letter_code
_entity_poly.pdbx_strand_id
1 'polypeptide(L)'
;MLLLAREGAGPDRGEGDEASGPARDPGHSGQQDRRVRERINESGGIFFARSDDPWVLSGANVHISFVGQDDGSEAPAELDGTTVAGINANLTVGLDLTLARRLQENLGIAFEGDKKGGPFEIDDAMAKILLAVPNPDDRSNTAVRPWVNGQDLYGRRARRWIVDFGVDMPEHQAALYEAPFQHILGAVRPTTMRPANWWRHGRPRPEMRAAVAGRQRTIATVRHSKHRIWTWLDAAVLPDSALVVVAEDDDYTFGVLHSRVHEVWARATGTQLREVESGFRHTPTRFETFPFPRPTDESREAITAAARELARLRDGWLNPPGLDPAELGRRTLTNLYNARPTWLGHAHAALDTAVLAAYGWPPDLTAEPLLAALLALNLAREPA
;
A
#
# COMPACT_ATOMS: atom_id res chain seq x y z
N MET A 1 -6.16 -36.12 4.13
CA MET A 1 -5.76 -35.02 5.01
C MET A 1 -4.47 -34.41 4.45
N LEU A 2 -4.51 -33.20 3.97
CA LEU A 2 -3.36 -32.48 3.44
C LEU A 2 -2.80 -31.55 4.51
N LEU A 3 -1.50 -31.65 4.80
CA LEU A 3 -0.80 -30.76 5.75
C LEU A 3 -0.11 -29.66 4.96
N LEU A 4 -0.49 -28.39 5.15
CA LEU A 4 0.15 -27.24 4.56
C LEU A 4 0.85 -26.42 5.63
N ALA A 5 2.19 -26.38 5.61
CA ALA A 5 2.99 -25.60 6.55
C ALA A 5 3.18 -24.16 6.04
N ARG A 6 2.93 -23.18 6.90
CA ARG A 6 3.21 -21.77 6.67
C ARG A 6 4.41 -21.36 7.50
N GLU A 7 5.55 -21.06 6.87
CA GLU A 7 6.70 -20.53 7.59
C GLU A 7 6.39 -19.11 8.11
N GLY A 8 6.43 -18.97 9.44
CA GLY A 8 6.30 -17.69 10.10
C GLY A 8 7.61 -16.91 10.02
N ALA A 9 7.54 -15.61 9.74
CA ALA A 9 8.66 -14.71 9.96
C ALA A 9 8.98 -14.67 11.46
N GLY A 10 10.14 -15.22 11.86
CA GLY A 10 10.67 -15.15 13.22
C GLY A 10 11.10 -13.72 13.56
N PRO A 11 11.24 -13.39 14.86
CA PRO A 11 11.72 -12.09 15.28
C PRO A 11 13.18 -11.89 14.88
N ASP A 12 13.46 -10.71 14.38
CA ASP A 12 14.79 -10.19 14.05
C ASP A 12 15.74 -10.36 15.25
N ARG A 13 16.69 -11.30 15.14
CA ARG A 13 17.85 -11.38 16.01
C ARG A 13 19.07 -11.05 15.16
N GLY A 14 19.70 -9.94 15.52
CA GLY A 14 20.95 -9.49 14.96
C GLY A 14 22.08 -10.51 15.11
N GLU A 15 23.02 -10.38 14.16
CA GLU A 15 24.41 -10.85 14.14
C GLU A 15 24.67 -12.36 14.07
N GLY A 16 25.25 -12.76 12.93
CA GLY A 16 25.95 -14.04 12.75
C GLY A 16 26.00 -14.48 11.30
N ASP A 17 27.12 -14.20 10.68
CA ASP A 17 27.60 -14.58 9.35
C ASP A 17 27.33 -16.06 9.01
N GLU A 18 26.77 -16.37 7.82
CA GLU A 18 27.30 -17.30 6.81
C GLU A 18 26.27 -17.69 5.74
N ALA A 19 26.75 -17.73 4.51
CA ALA A 19 26.23 -18.41 3.33
C ALA A 19 24.90 -17.93 2.72
N SER A 20 25.00 -17.01 1.78
CA SER A 20 23.96 -16.54 0.87
C SER A 20 23.57 -17.57 -0.18
N GLY A 21 22.48 -18.31 0.09
CA GLY A 21 21.63 -18.87 -0.95
C GLY A 21 20.52 -17.86 -1.29
N PRO A 22 19.94 -17.85 -2.51
CA PRO A 22 18.89 -16.90 -2.85
C PRO A 22 17.69 -17.09 -1.92
N ALA A 23 17.38 -16.06 -1.13
CA ALA A 23 16.23 -16.04 -0.24
C ALA A 23 14.96 -16.28 -1.08
N ARG A 24 14.28 -17.40 -0.87
CA ARG A 24 12.96 -17.67 -1.43
C ARG A 24 11.98 -16.65 -0.86
N ASP A 25 11.34 -15.91 -1.75
CA ASP A 25 10.30 -14.94 -1.42
C ASP A 25 9.15 -15.65 -0.67
N PRO A 26 8.85 -15.32 0.60
CA PRO A 26 7.79 -15.97 1.37
C PRO A 26 6.38 -15.77 0.77
N GLY A 27 6.23 -14.90 -0.23
CA GLY A 27 4.99 -14.74 -1.00
C GLY A 27 4.68 -15.90 -1.94
N HIS A 28 5.67 -16.70 -2.35
CA HIS A 28 5.47 -17.78 -3.33
C HIS A 28 4.89 -19.06 -2.72
N SER A 29 5.21 -19.42 -1.47
CA SER A 29 4.64 -20.61 -0.82
C SER A 29 3.13 -20.45 -0.59
N GLY A 30 2.68 -19.29 -0.11
CA GLY A 30 1.25 -19.04 0.10
C GLY A 30 0.40 -19.05 -1.19
N GLN A 31 0.99 -18.69 -2.34
CA GLN A 31 0.30 -18.75 -3.64
C GLN A 31 0.21 -20.16 -4.20
N GLN A 32 1.22 -21.00 -4.01
CA GLN A 32 1.18 -22.40 -4.43
C GLN A 32 0.17 -23.20 -3.61
N ASP A 33 0.17 -23.03 -2.30
CA ASP A 33 -0.79 -23.68 -1.40
C ASP A 33 -2.24 -23.28 -1.70
N ARG A 34 -2.45 -22.03 -2.10
CA ARG A 34 -3.75 -21.54 -2.52
C ARG A 34 -4.23 -22.20 -3.81
N ARG A 35 -3.38 -22.31 -4.85
CA ARG A 35 -3.73 -22.99 -6.11
C ARG A 35 -4.10 -24.45 -5.93
N VAL A 36 -3.46 -25.11 -4.98
CA VAL A 36 -3.82 -26.50 -4.62
C VAL A 36 -5.22 -26.53 -4.03
N ARG A 37 -5.56 -25.63 -3.10
CA ARG A 37 -6.90 -25.55 -2.49
C ARG A 37 -7.99 -25.10 -3.46
N GLU A 38 -7.67 -24.22 -4.42
CA GLU A 38 -8.58 -23.85 -5.50
C GLU A 38 -8.95 -25.06 -6.35
N ARG A 39 -7.98 -25.93 -6.73
CA ARG A 39 -8.24 -27.19 -7.43
C ARG A 39 -9.07 -28.16 -6.58
N ILE A 40 -8.83 -28.21 -5.30
CA ILE A 40 -9.60 -29.05 -4.38
C ILE A 40 -11.08 -28.62 -4.39
N ASN A 41 -11.35 -27.33 -4.29
CA ASN A 41 -12.71 -26.79 -4.34
C ASN A 41 -13.40 -26.95 -5.72
N GLU A 42 -12.63 -27.05 -6.81
CA GLU A 42 -13.16 -27.36 -8.15
C GLU A 42 -13.58 -28.82 -8.31
N SER A 43 -12.94 -29.74 -7.58
CA SER A 43 -13.17 -31.19 -7.67
C SER A 43 -13.99 -31.79 -6.53
N GLY A 44 -14.29 -30.99 -5.47
CA GLY A 44 -15.00 -31.44 -4.27
C GLY A 44 -15.20 -30.28 -3.31
N GLY A 45 -15.12 -30.54 -2.01
CA GLY A 45 -15.29 -29.56 -0.94
C GLY A 45 -14.24 -29.67 0.15
N ILE A 46 -14.04 -28.58 0.88
CA ILE A 46 -13.31 -28.58 2.15
C ILE A 46 -14.36 -28.74 3.24
N PHE A 47 -14.39 -29.90 3.88
CA PHE A 47 -15.35 -30.17 4.96
C PHE A 47 -14.78 -29.88 6.35
N PHE A 48 -13.45 -29.82 6.49
CA PHE A 48 -12.79 -29.56 7.76
C PHE A 48 -11.54 -28.68 7.53
N ALA A 49 -11.34 -27.65 8.37
CA ALA A 49 -10.09 -26.92 8.41
C ALA A 49 -9.76 -26.38 9.81
N ARG A 50 -8.46 -26.38 10.11
CA ARG A 50 -7.82 -25.58 11.14
C ARG A 50 -6.93 -24.57 10.43
N SER A 51 -7.23 -23.29 10.55
CA SER A 51 -6.65 -22.27 9.69
C SER A 51 -5.27 -21.82 10.11
N ASP A 52 -4.92 -21.88 11.39
CA ASP A 52 -3.68 -21.31 11.93
C ASP A 52 -3.24 -21.95 13.25
N ASP A 53 -2.90 -23.24 13.24
CA ASP A 53 -2.44 -23.94 14.44
C ASP A 53 -0.93 -23.77 14.65
N PRO A 54 -0.46 -23.47 15.88
CA PRO A 54 0.96 -23.42 16.18
C PRO A 54 1.57 -24.84 16.13
N TRP A 55 2.71 -24.95 15.47
CA TRP A 55 3.42 -26.22 15.28
C TRP A 55 4.92 -26.07 15.44
N VAL A 56 5.60 -27.14 15.84
CA VAL A 56 7.06 -27.18 15.90
C VAL A 56 7.59 -28.06 14.79
N LEU A 57 8.26 -27.48 13.82
CA LEU A 57 8.89 -28.21 12.73
C LEU A 57 10.42 -28.03 12.81
N SER A 58 11.14 -29.14 13.02
CA SER A 58 12.61 -29.15 13.11
C SER A 58 13.19 -28.11 14.11
N GLY A 59 12.48 -27.86 15.23
CA GLY A 59 12.89 -26.89 16.24
C GLY A 59 12.49 -25.43 15.98
N ALA A 60 11.86 -25.14 14.85
CA ALA A 60 11.30 -23.81 14.54
C ALA A 60 9.79 -23.79 14.88
N ASN A 61 9.34 -22.71 15.51
CA ASN A 61 7.92 -22.45 15.69
C ASN A 61 7.32 -21.96 14.37
N VAL A 62 6.45 -22.75 13.79
CA VAL A 62 5.71 -22.45 12.56
C VAL A 62 4.21 -22.49 12.82
N HIS A 63 3.44 -21.88 11.95
CA HIS A 63 2.00 -22.02 11.91
C HIS A 63 1.62 -22.87 10.71
N ILE A 64 0.71 -23.80 10.93
CA ILE A 64 0.24 -24.74 9.91
C ILE A 64 -1.26 -24.68 9.78
N SER A 65 -1.77 -25.07 8.62
CA SER A 65 -3.19 -25.30 8.41
C SER A 65 -3.43 -26.79 8.15
N PHE A 66 -4.45 -27.34 8.80
CA PHE A 66 -4.96 -28.68 8.48
C PHE A 66 -6.18 -28.52 7.60
N VAL A 67 -6.29 -29.33 6.55
CA VAL A 67 -7.40 -29.30 5.61
C VAL A 67 -7.88 -30.72 5.35
N GLY A 68 -9.14 -30.99 5.62
CA GLY A 68 -9.88 -32.18 5.21
C GLY A 68 -10.70 -31.86 3.97
N GLN A 69 -10.63 -32.75 2.97
CA GLN A 69 -11.38 -32.58 1.71
C GLN A 69 -12.11 -33.88 1.37
N ASP A 70 -13.21 -33.74 0.65
CA ASP A 70 -14.00 -34.85 0.12
C ASP A 70 -14.52 -34.47 -1.29
N ASP A 71 -15.46 -35.22 -1.80
CA ASP A 71 -16.17 -34.96 -3.07
C ASP A 71 -17.33 -33.96 -2.95
N GLY A 72 -17.43 -33.23 -1.84
CA GLY A 72 -18.52 -32.31 -1.52
C GLY A 72 -19.72 -32.99 -0.83
N SER A 73 -19.59 -34.25 -0.39
CA SER A 73 -20.68 -35.02 0.22
C SER A 73 -20.79 -34.78 1.71
N GLU A 74 -19.73 -34.37 2.39
CA GLU A 74 -19.75 -34.12 3.84
C GLU A 74 -20.28 -32.71 4.15
N ALA A 75 -21.40 -32.64 4.85
CA ALA A 75 -22.00 -31.41 5.36
C ALA A 75 -22.66 -31.70 6.74
N PRO A 76 -22.59 -30.75 7.66
CA PRO A 76 -21.97 -29.40 7.57
C PRO A 76 -20.43 -29.44 7.71
N ALA A 77 -19.75 -28.45 7.17
CA ALA A 77 -18.29 -28.26 7.28
C ALA A 77 -17.91 -27.72 8.67
N GLU A 78 -16.64 -27.91 9.09
CA GLU A 78 -16.09 -27.39 10.35
C GLU A 78 -14.83 -26.56 10.09
N LEU A 79 -14.86 -25.29 10.49
CA LEU A 79 -13.70 -24.39 10.48
C LEU A 79 -13.35 -23.95 11.89
N ASP A 80 -12.11 -24.23 12.32
CA ASP A 80 -11.57 -23.85 13.65
C ASP A 80 -12.48 -24.24 14.81
N GLY A 81 -13.14 -25.44 14.72
CA GLY A 81 -14.06 -25.95 15.72
C GLY A 81 -15.49 -25.40 15.63
N THR A 82 -15.78 -24.59 14.61
CA THR A 82 -17.12 -24.02 14.39
C THR A 82 -17.75 -24.65 13.15
N THR A 83 -18.99 -25.12 13.30
CA THR A 83 -19.79 -25.66 12.19
C THR A 83 -20.20 -24.51 11.23
N VAL A 84 -19.94 -24.69 9.95
CA VAL A 84 -20.17 -23.69 8.90
C VAL A 84 -20.83 -24.31 7.67
N ALA A 85 -21.45 -23.48 6.84
CA ALA A 85 -22.12 -23.96 5.62
C ALA A 85 -21.15 -24.41 4.52
N GLY A 86 -19.91 -23.90 4.53
CA GLY A 86 -18.85 -24.25 3.60
C GLY A 86 -17.57 -23.47 3.91
N ILE A 87 -16.43 -23.99 3.43
CA ILE A 87 -15.10 -23.39 3.66
C ILE A 87 -14.50 -23.03 2.31
N ASN A 88 -14.12 -21.75 2.18
CA ASN A 88 -13.47 -21.23 0.99
C ASN A 88 -12.01 -21.73 0.87
N ALA A 89 -11.43 -21.64 -0.34
CA ALA A 89 -10.03 -22.04 -0.58
C ALA A 89 -8.99 -21.25 0.26
N ASN A 90 -9.35 -20.08 0.78
CA ASN A 90 -8.53 -19.28 1.70
C ASN A 90 -8.75 -19.63 3.19
N LEU A 91 -9.52 -20.68 3.48
CA LEU A 91 -9.90 -21.11 4.83
C LEU A 91 -10.71 -20.05 5.59
N THR A 92 -11.66 -19.43 4.90
CA THR A 92 -12.66 -18.51 5.46
C THR A 92 -14.06 -19.03 5.14
N VAL A 93 -15.06 -18.42 5.76
CA VAL A 93 -16.48 -18.71 5.50
C VAL A 93 -17.14 -17.53 4.79
N GLY A 94 -18.26 -17.81 4.09
CA GLY A 94 -19.07 -16.78 3.43
C GLY A 94 -18.53 -16.38 2.06
N LEU A 95 -18.44 -15.08 1.79
CA LEU A 95 -18.05 -14.56 0.48
C LEU A 95 -16.57 -14.83 0.17
N ASP A 96 -16.29 -15.54 -0.92
CA ASP A 96 -14.92 -15.80 -1.38
C ASP A 96 -14.34 -14.63 -2.18
N LEU A 97 -13.71 -13.68 -1.49
CA LEU A 97 -13.05 -12.53 -2.12
C LEU A 97 -11.75 -12.88 -2.84
N THR A 98 -11.29 -14.13 -2.76
CA THR A 98 -10.10 -14.56 -3.50
C THR A 98 -10.39 -14.71 -4.99
N LEU A 99 -11.65 -14.77 -5.37
CA LEU A 99 -12.10 -14.76 -6.76
C LEU A 99 -11.92 -13.38 -7.42
N ALA A 100 -11.70 -12.31 -6.65
CA ALA A 100 -11.53 -10.97 -7.19
C ALA A 100 -10.33 -10.90 -8.14
N ARG A 101 -10.58 -10.38 -9.34
CA ARG A 101 -9.62 -10.30 -10.44
C ARG A 101 -9.04 -8.88 -10.54
N ARG A 102 -7.80 -8.79 -11.00
CA ARG A 102 -7.25 -7.49 -11.42
C ARG A 102 -8.03 -7.02 -12.65
N LEU A 103 -8.38 -5.76 -12.67
CA LEU A 103 -9.17 -5.15 -13.74
C LEU A 103 -8.25 -4.40 -14.69
N GLN A 104 -8.45 -4.59 -15.99
CA GLN A 104 -7.65 -3.94 -17.03
C GLN A 104 -7.66 -2.41 -16.89
N GLU A 105 -8.82 -1.85 -16.51
CA GLU A 105 -9.02 -0.40 -16.32
C GLU A 105 -8.20 0.21 -15.17
N ASN A 106 -7.68 -0.61 -14.25
CA ASN A 106 -6.93 -0.16 -13.07
C ASN A 106 -5.42 -0.43 -13.14
N LEU A 107 -4.96 -1.07 -14.22
CA LEU A 107 -3.54 -1.41 -14.35
C LEU A 107 -2.68 -0.18 -14.63
N GLY A 108 -1.48 -0.17 -14.10
CA GLY A 108 -0.51 0.89 -14.36
C GLY A 108 -0.86 2.23 -13.71
N ILE A 109 -1.72 2.22 -12.68
CA ILE A 109 -2.16 3.43 -11.96
C ILE A 109 -1.63 3.47 -10.52
N ALA A 110 -1.59 2.33 -9.83
CA ALA A 110 -1.14 2.24 -8.44
C ALA A 110 0.22 1.54 -8.34
N PHE A 111 1.13 2.12 -7.54
CA PHE A 111 2.51 1.65 -7.44
C PHE A 111 3.01 1.69 -6.00
N GLU A 112 4.03 0.89 -5.72
CA GLU A 112 4.89 1.12 -4.55
C GLU A 112 5.89 2.24 -4.88
N GLY A 113 6.23 3.05 -3.87
CA GLY A 113 7.26 4.06 -3.99
C GLY A 113 8.67 3.48 -4.20
N ASP A 114 9.62 4.35 -4.36
CA ASP A 114 11.04 4.06 -4.64
C ASP A 114 11.72 3.35 -3.45
N LYS A 115 12.58 2.37 -3.71
CA LYS A 115 13.41 1.75 -2.68
C LYS A 115 14.86 2.16 -2.86
N LYS A 116 15.31 3.11 -2.06
CA LYS A 116 16.68 3.67 -2.12
C LYS A 116 17.78 2.60 -2.01
N GLY A 117 17.70 1.69 -1.03
CA GLY A 117 18.67 0.60 -0.85
C GLY A 117 20.07 1.04 -0.40
N GLY A 118 20.25 2.32 0.00
CA GLY A 118 21.52 2.90 0.42
C GLY A 118 21.36 4.25 1.13
N PRO A 119 22.45 4.92 1.51
CA PRO A 119 22.45 6.17 2.26
C PRO A 119 22.23 7.40 1.35
N PHE A 120 21.13 7.44 0.60
CA PHE A 120 20.79 8.49 -0.33
C PHE A 120 20.00 9.64 0.30
N GLU A 121 19.39 9.43 1.48
CA GLU A 121 18.66 10.48 2.20
C GLU A 121 19.60 11.53 2.77
N ILE A 122 19.16 12.78 2.67
CA ILE A 122 19.85 13.95 3.22
C ILE A 122 18.84 14.84 3.94
N ASP A 123 19.30 15.64 4.88
CA ASP A 123 18.50 16.66 5.53
C ASP A 123 18.38 17.95 4.71
N ASP A 124 17.55 18.87 5.18
CA ASP A 124 17.30 20.15 4.48
C ASP A 124 18.55 21.04 4.43
N ALA A 125 19.44 20.96 5.42
CA ALA A 125 20.69 21.72 5.46
C ALA A 125 21.65 21.23 4.38
N MET A 126 21.87 19.92 4.29
CA MET A 126 22.71 19.32 3.25
C MET A 126 22.13 19.54 1.85
N ALA A 127 20.81 19.40 1.69
CA ALA A 127 20.14 19.66 0.41
C ALA A 127 20.38 21.09 -0.09
N LYS A 128 20.28 22.11 0.79
CA LYS A 128 20.58 23.50 0.44
C LYS A 128 22.04 23.67 0.00
N ILE A 129 22.97 23.01 0.66
CA ILE A 129 24.38 23.05 0.27
C ILE A 129 24.56 22.44 -1.12
N LEU A 130 24.03 21.21 -1.35
CA LEU A 130 24.17 20.53 -2.63
C LEU A 130 23.48 21.25 -3.79
N LEU A 131 22.33 21.88 -3.53
CA LEU A 131 21.60 22.66 -4.54
C LEU A 131 22.30 23.97 -4.91
N ALA A 132 23.10 24.55 -3.99
CA ALA A 132 23.79 25.82 -4.21
C ALA A 132 25.11 25.66 -4.98
N VAL A 133 25.68 24.46 -5.04
CA VAL A 133 26.96 24.24 -5.77
C VAL A 133 26.66 24.14 -7.26
N PRO A 134 27.30 25.00 -8.09
CA PRO A 134 27.14 24.90 -9.54
C PRO A 134 27.82 23.65 -10.08
N ASN A 135 27.22 23.06 -11.13
CA ASN A 135 27.83 21.96 -11.85
C ASN A 135 28.72 22.50 -13.00
N PRO A 136 29.73 21.69 -13.43
CA PRO A 136 30.69 22.12 -14.43
C PRO A 136 30.10 22.60 -15.77
N ASP A 137 28.90 22.17 -16.13
CA ASP A 137 28.21 22.47 -17.37
C ASP A 137 26.93 23.31 -17.15
N ASP A 138 26.87 24.06 -16.05
CA ASP A 138 25.76 24.93 -15.65
C ASP A 138 24.40 24.18 -15.50
N ARG A 139 24.38 22.86 -15.52
CA ARG A 139 23.14 22.09 -15.24
C ARG A 139 22.67 22.33 -13.81
N SER A 140 21.37 22.43 -13.63
CA SER A 140 20.78 22.49 -12.29
C SER A 140 20.90 21.13 -11.55
N ASN A 141 21.05 21.16 -10.23
CA ASN A 141 21.17 19.96 -9.40
C ASN A 141 19.83 19.20 -9.24
N THR A 142 19.22 18.78 -10.34
CA THR A 142 17.96 18.02 -10.38
C THR A 142 18.08 16.64 -9.74
N ALA A 143 19.31 16.17 -9.47
CA ALA A 143 19.57 14.96 -8.70
C ALA A 143 19.22 15.11 -7.22
N VAL A 144 19.01 16.33 -6.69
CA VAL A 144 18.57 16.56 -5.30
C VAL A 144 17.07 16.83 -5.31
N ARG A 145 16.29 15.90 -4.76
CA ARG A 145 14.83 15.96 -4.82
C ARG A 145 14.18 15.89 -3.43
N PRO A 146 13.00 16.49 -3.24
CA PRO A 146 12.20 16.26 -2.05
C PRO A 146 11.84 14.77 -1.91
N TRP A 147 11.83 14.30 -0.68
CA TRP A 147 11.59 12.90 -0.32
C TRP A 147 10.56 12.79 0.81
N VAL A 148 9.66 11.82 0.72
CA VAL A 148 8.66 11.55 1.74
C VAL A 148 8.59 10.06 2.03
N ASN A 149 8.70 9.68 3.31
CA ASN A 149 8.48 8.33 3.80
C ASN A 149 7.13 8.21 4.54
N GLY A 150 6.82 7.00 5.05
CA GLY A 150 5.54 6.75 5.71
C GLY A 150 5.30 7.58 6.97
N GLN A 151 6.35 7.93 7.72
CA GLN A 151 6.21 8.74 8.93
C GLN A 151 6.03 10.23 8.60
N ASP A 152 6.63 10.68 7.51
CA ASP A 152 6.54 12.07 7.07
C ASP A 152 5.17 12.36 6.45
N LEU A 153 4.59 11.38 5.72
CA LEU A 153 3.31 11.56 5.03
C LEU A 153 2.16 11.89 5.99
N TYR A 154 2.11 11.25 7.15
CA TYR A 154 1.05 11.46 8.15
C TYR A 154 1.48 12.34 9.32
N GLY A 155 2.77 12.65 9.42
CA GLY A 155 3.39 13.45 10.46
C GLY A 155 3.69 14.88 10.01
N ARG A 156 4.44 15.58 10.89
CA ARG A 156 5.01 16.92 10.62
C ARG A 156 6.50 16.88 10.90
N ARG A 157 7.23 16.13 10.10
CA ARG A 157 8.67 16.09 10.23
C ARG A 157 9.32 17.17 9.36
N ALA A 158 10.58 17.46 9.68
CA ALA A 158 11.39 18.32 8.85
C ALA A 158 11.44 17.80 7.40
N ARG A 159 11.53 18.72 6.45
CA ARG A 159 11.68 18.37 5.04
C ARG A 159 12.87 17.44 4.86
N ARG A 160 12.64 16.32 4.20
CA ARG A 160 13.67 15.38 3.80
C ARG A 160 13.91 15.50 2.31
N TRP A 161 15.11 15.17 1.95
CA TRP A 161 15.57 15.17 0.58
C TRP A 161 16.28 13.87 0.27
N ILE A 162 16.48 13.61 -1.00
CA ILE A 162 17.20 12.44 -1.47
C ILE A 162 18.05 12.79 -2.69
N VAL A 163 19.21 12.16 -2.79
CA VAL A 163 19.99 12.20 -4.03
C VAL A 163 19.49 11.09 -4.94
N ASP A 164 19.06 11.42 -6.14
CA ASP A 164 18.42 10.55 -7.10
C ASP A 164 18.96 10.77 -8.51
N PHE A 165 19.76 9.84 -9.00
CA PHE A 165 20.30 9.85 -10.37
C PHE A 165 19.38 9.17 -11.38
N GLY A 166 18.10 8.91 -11.03
CA GLY A 166 17.11 8.33 -11.93
C GLY A 166 17.23 6.80 -12.04
N VAL A 167 16.64 6.29 -13.12
CA VAL A 167 16.47 4.85 -13.34
C VAL A 167 17.70 4.18 -13.93
N ASP A 168 18.28 4.80 -14.96
CA ASP A 168 19.27 4.22 -15.87
C ASP A 168 20.50 5.11 -16.13
N MET A 169 20.61 6.26 -15.44
CA MET A 169 21.73 7.20 -15.65
C MET A 169 23.08 6.48 -15.45
N PRO A 170 23.97 6.50 -16.46
CA PRO A 170 25.29 5.90 -16.32
C PRO A 170 26.16 6.70 -15.34
N GLU A 171 27.15 6.02 -14.71
CA GLU A 171 27.99 6.62 -13.67
C GLU A 171 28.69 7.89 -14.12
N HIS A 172 29.24 7.92 -15.36
CA HIS A 172 29.93 9.10 -15.89
C HIS A 172 29.00 10.30 -16.07
N GLN A 173 27.70 10.12 -16.31
CA GLN A 173 26.72 11.19 -16.34
C GLN A 173 26.30 11.62 -14.94
N ALA A 174 26.12 10.67 -14.02
CA ALA A 174 25.85 10.97 -12.61
C ALA A 174 26.99 11.79 -11.99
N ALA A 175 28.25 11.48 -12.34
CA ALA A 175 29.44 12.22 -11.89
C ALA A 175 29.48 13.68 -12.32
N LEU A 176 28.71 14.08 -13.35
CA LEU A 176 28.57 15.47 -13.75
C LEU A 176 27.69 16.32 -12.79
N TYR A 177 26.94 15.67 -11.91
CA TYR A 177 26.34 16.29 -10.72
C TYR A 177 27.35 16.23 -9.57
N GLU A 178 28.42 17.02 -9.66
CA GLU A 178 29.63 16.83 -8.88
C GLU A 178 29.37 16.73 -7.37
N ALA A 179 28.71 17.73 -6.79
CA ALA A 179 28.48 17.76 -5.34
C ALA A 179 27.56 16.62 -4.83
N PRO A 180 26.38 16.34 -5.42
CA PRO A 180 25.57 15.18 -5.06
C PRO A 180 26.29 13.85 -5.25
N PHE A 181 27.06 13.70 -6.35
CA PHE A 181 27.78 12.45 -6.63
C PHE A 181 28.90 12.21 -5.59
N GLN A 182 29.72 13.22 -5.27
CA GLN A 182 30.76 13.10 -4.25
C GLN A 182 30.18 12.83 -2.86
N HIS A 183 29.03 13.43 -2.53
CA HIS A 183 28.33 13.15 -1.29
C HIS A 183 27.97 11.65 -1.17
N ILE A 184 27.33 11.08 -2.20
CA ILE A 184 26.97 9.65 -2.21
C ILE A 184 28.23 8.76 -2.26
N LEU A 185 29.24 9.11 -3.03
CA LEU A 185 30.51 8.37 -3.07
C LEU A 185 31.16 8.28 -1.69
N GLY A 186 31.13 9.37 -0.92
CA GLY A 186 31.63 9.40 0.46
C GLY A 186 30.78 8.64 1.46
N ALA A 187 29.45 8.62 1.27
CA ALA A 187 28.48 7.95 2.13
C ALA A 187 28.45 6.43 1.88
N VAL A 188 28.54 6.00 0.62
CA VAL A 188 28.70 4.59 0.24
C VAL A 188 30.17 4.21 0.40
N ARG A 189 30.59 3.91 1.62
CA ARG A 189 31.97 3.48 1.90
C ARG A 189 32.38 2.32 0.97
N PRO A 190 33.66 2.24 0.56
CA PRO A 190 34.15 1.15 -0.24
C PRO A 190 34.12 -0.14 0.61
N THR A 191 33.01 -0.85 0.59
CA THR A 191 32.98 -2.27 0.89
C THR A 191 33.56 -2.99 -0.33
N THR A 192 34.28 -4.08 -0.11
CA THR A 192 34.90 -4.91 -1.14
C THR A 192 33.91 -5.44 -2.20
N MET A 193 32.62 -5.21 -2.04
CA MET A 193 31.54 -5.56 -2.94
C MET A 193 30.60 -4.37 -3.15
N ARG A 194 31.01 -3.36 -3.93
CA ARG A 194 30.09 -2.35 -4.44
C ARG A 194 29.16 -3.01 -5.47
N PRO A 195 27.81 -2.88 -5.34
CA PRO A 195 26.91 -3.24 -6.43
C PRO A 195 27.35 -2.49 -7.71
N ALA A 196 27.20 -3.12 -8.86
CA ALA A 196 27.55 -2.51 -10.16
C ALA A 196 26.88 -1.15 -10.42
N ASN A 197 25.81 -0.83 -9.70
CA ASN A 197 25.02 0.39 -9.83
C ASN A 197 24.89 1.15 -8.51
N TRP A 198 25.97 1.24 -7.74
CA TRP A 198 26.01 1.80 -6.39
C TRP A 198 25.50 3.24 -6.26
N TRP A 199 25.54 4.03 -7.33
CA TRP A 199 25.05 5.41 -7.39
C TRP A 199 23.55 5.51 -7.65
N ARG A 200 22.85 4.42 -7.95
CA ARG A 200 21.41 4.37 -8.22
C ARG A 200 20.65 3.70 -7.06
N HIS A 201 19.40 4.07 -6.94
CA HIS A 201 18.51 3.39 -5.99
C HIS A 201 18.36 1.91 -6.30
N GLY A 202 18.15 1.09 -5.26
CA GLY A 202 18.03 -0.35 -5.40
C GLY A 202 16.81 -0.80 -6.22
N ARG A 203 15.69 -0.03 -6.16
CA ARG A 203 14.50 -0.22 -7.01
C ARG A 203 13.90 1.16 -7.34
N PRO A 204 14.34 1.80 -8.41
CA PRO A 204 13.95 3.17 -8.76
C PRO A 204 12.55 3.32 -9.38
N ARG A 205 11.79 2.23 -9.55
CA ARG A 205 10.38 2.21 -9.98
C ARG A 205 10.11 2.98 -11.28
N PRO A 206 10.65 2.54 -12.43
CA PRO A 206 10.49 3.25 -13.71
C PRO A 206 9.02 3.44 -14.11
N GLU A 207 8.16 2.44 -13.90
CA GLU A 207 6.75 2.50 -14.24
C GLU A 207 6.01 3.57 -13.42
N MET A 208 6.27 3.65 -12.11
CA MET A 208 5.71 4.69 -11.25
C MET A 208 6.15 6.08 -11.72
N ARG A 209 7.46 6.24 -11.98
CA ARG A 209 8.01 7.53 -12.43
C ARG A 209 7.42 7.98 -13.76
N ALA A 210 7.21 7.05 -14.69
CA ALA A 210 6.56 7.33 -15.97
C ALA A 210 5.09 7.72 -15.78
N ALA A 211 4.36 7.02 -14.92
CA ALA A 211 2.95 7.28 -14.67
C ALA A 211 2.68 8.63 -13.97
N VAL A 212 3.60 9.10 -13.09
CA VAL A 212 3.46 10.39 -12.41
C VAL A 212 4.03 11.57 -13.20
N ALA A 213 4.77 11.31 -14.28
CA ALA A 213 5.37 12.36 -15.09
C ALA A 213 4.29 13.27 -15.71
N GLY A 214 4.49 14.58 -15.62
CA GLY A 214 3.57 15.60 -16.15
C GLY A 214 2.35 15.88 -15.26
N ARG A 215 2.14 15.15 -14.17
CA ARG A 215 1.11 15.47 -13.17
C ARG A 215 1.62 16.56 -12.22
N GLN A 216 0.71 17.30 -11.61
CA GLN A 216 1.05 18.28 -10.57
C GLN A 216 1.04 17.64 -9.17
N ARG A 217 0.15 16.70 -8.94
CA ARG A 217 -0.01 15.98 -7.68
C ARG A 217 -0.38 14.52 -7.93
N THR A 218 -0.24 13.70 -6.92
CA THR A 218 -0.64 12.30 -6.91
C THR A 218 -1.33 11.97 -5.59
N ILE A 219 -2.03 10.84 -5.54
CA ILE A 219 -2.68 10.38 -4.31
C ILE A 219 -1.75 9.36 -3.65
N ALA A 220 -1.47 9.52 -2.36
CA ALA A 220 -0.59 8.61 -1.63
C ALA A 220 -1.18 8.14 -0.30
N THR A 221 -0.78 6.95 0.13
CA THR A 221 -1.08 6.40 1.45
C THR A 221 0.11 5.61 1.99
N VAL A 222 0.19 5.46 3.31
CA VAL A 222 1.23 4.65 3.97
C VAL A 222 0.90 3.16 3.83
N ARG A 223 1.89 2.34 3.46
CA ARG A 223 1.69 0.89 3.30
C ARG A 223 1.27 0.17 4.58
N HIS A 224 1.79 0.60 5.72
CA HIS A 224 1.46 0.03 7.03
C HIS A 224 1.02 1.14 7.95
N SER A 225 -0.27 1.17 8.28
CA SER A 225 -0.83 2.21 9.15
C SER A 225 -2.09 1.73 9.86
N LYS A 226 -2.35 2.29 11.06
CA LYS A 226 -3.58 2.05 11.81
C LYS A 226 -4.81 2.57 11.07
N HIS A 227 -4.68 3.75 10.46
CA HIS A 227 -5.76 4.42 9.74
C HIS A 227 -5.47 4.42 8.25
N ARG A 228 -6.49 4.14 7.45
CA ARG A 228 -6.42 4.29 6.02
C ARG A 228 -6.69 5.75 5.65
N ILE A 229 -5.62 6.48 5.41
CA ILE A 229 -5.69 7.90 5.06
C ILE A 229 -5.02 8.09 3.70
N TRP A 230 -5.74 8.64 2.75
CA TRP A 230 -5.18 9.09 1.50
C TRP A 230 -4.85 10.58 1.60
N THR A 231 -3.79 11.02 0.98
CA THR A 231 -3.40 12.43 0.95
C THR A 231 -2.83 12.79 -0.40
N TRP A 232 -2.87 14.08 -0.71
CA TRP A 232 -2.19 14.61 -1.86
C TRP A 232 -0.69 14.65 -1.62
N LEU A 233 0.08 14.26 -2.62
CA LEU A 233 1.53 14.38 -2.68
C LEU A 233 1.90 15.15 -3.93
N ASP A 234 2.73 16.19 -3.80
CA ASP A 234 3.29 16.93 -4.93
C ASP A 234 4.07 15.95 -5.83
N ALA A 235 3.84 15.98 -7.13
CA ALA A 235 4.48 15.06 -8.08
C ALA A 235 6.01 15.26 -8.20
N ALA A 236 6.56 16.42 -7.76
CA ALA A 236 8.00 16.63 -7.65
C ALA A 236 8.64 15.81 -6.52
N VAL A 237 7.86 15.41 -5.51
CA VAL A 237 8.34 14.62 -4.37
C VAL A 237 8.53 13.17 -4.78
N LEU A 238 9.69 12.59 -4.49
CA LEU A 238 9.92 11.16 -4.68
C LEU A 238 9.40 10.38 -3.46
N PRO A 239 8.42 9.47 -3.63
CA PRO A 239 7.85 8.70 -2.52
C PRO A 239 8.70 7.47 -2.18
N ASP A 240 8.88 7.20 -0.88
CA ASP A 240 9.54 5.98 -0.35
C ASP A 240 8.70 4.72 -0.58
N SER A 241 9.34 3.58 -0.61
CA SER A 241 8.73 2.25 -0.70
C SER A 241 7.76 1.89 0.45
N ALA A 242 7.76 2.67 1.53
CA ALA A 242 6.75 2.60 2.58
C ALA A 242 5.41 3.24 2.18
N LEU A 243 5.31 3.81 0.97
CA LEU A 243 4.10 4.41 0.42
C LEU A 243 3.53 3.58 -0.73
N VAL A 244 2.22 3.67 -0.90
CA VAL A 244 1.51 3.35 -2.13
C VAL A 244 1.10 4.67 -2.77
N VAL A 245 1.41 4.81 -4.06
CA VAL A 245 1.12 6.00 -4.86
C VAL A 245 0.14 5.62 -5.95
N VAL A 246 -0.91 6.41 -6.09
CA VAL A 246 -1.87 6.32 -7.19
C VAL A 246 -1.60 7.51 -8.12
N ALA A 247 -1.24 7.20 -9.36
CA ALA A 247 -0.91 8.18 -10.39
C ALA A 247 -2.19 8.81 -10.97
N GLU A 248 -3.01 9.38 -10.10
CA GLU A 248 -4.19 10.17 -10.40
C GLU A 248 -4.15 11.49 -9.64
N ASP A 249 -4.66 12.57 -10.25
CA ASP A 249 -4.63 13.93 -9.74
C ASP A 249 -6.02 14.56 -9.59
N ASP A 250 -7.09 13.78 -9.81
CA ASP A 250 -8.47 14.20 -9.73
C ASP A 250 -9.11 13.92 -8.36
N ASP A 251 -9.99 14.83 -7.93
CA ASP A 251 -10.65 14.74 -6.63
C ASP A 251 -11.74 13.65 -6.57
N TYR A 252 -12.24 13.17 -7.71
CA TYR A 252 -13.18 12.05 -7.77
C TYR A 252 -12.49 10.75 -7.31
N THR A 253 -11.35 10.39 -7.92
CA THR A 253 -10.57 9.21 -7.53
C THR A 253 -10.13 9.31 -6.08
N PHE A 254 -9.66 10.48 -5.64
CA PHE A 254 -9.33 10.74 -4.24
C PHE A 254 -10.53 10.48 -3.31
N GLY A 255 -11.72 10.94 -3.68
CA GLY A 255 -12.94 10.72 -2.92
C GLY A 255 -13.33 9.24 -2.84
N VAL A 256 -13.37 8.54 -3.96
CA VAL A 256 -13.68 7.10 -3.97
C VAL A 256 -12.73 6.32 -3.09
N LEU A 257 -11.42 6.60 -3.16
CA LEU A 257 -10.42 5.95 -2.32
C LEU A 257 -10.61 6.23 -0.81
N HIS A 258 -11.14 7.39 -0.43
CA HIS A 258 -11.44 7.74 0.97
C HIS A 258 -12.75 7.13 1.47
N SER A 259 -13.63 6.70 0.58
CA SER A 259 -14.96 6.20 0.96
C SER A 259 -14.90 4.89 1.75
N ARG A 260 -15.94 4.66 2.52
CA ARG A 260 -16.19 3.38 3.19
C ARG A 260 -16.26 2.22 2.19
N VAL A 261 -16.74 2.46 0.98
CA VAL A 261 -16.87 1.44 -0.07
C VAL A 261 -15.49 0.84 -0.40
N HIS A 262 -14.50 1.70 -0.69
CA HIS A 262 -13.14 1.23 -0.92
C HIS A 262 -12.48 0.69 0.36
N GLU A 263 -12.79 1.25 1.53
CA GLU A 263 -12.22 0.76 2.80
C GLU A 263 -12.64 -0.68 3.10
N VAL A 264 -13.92 -0.99 2.97
CA VAL A 264 -14.47 -2.33 3.20
C VAL A 264 -13.83 -3.34 2.24
N TRP A 265 -13.74 -3.03 0.95
CA TRP A 265 -13.05 -3.86 -0.04
C TRP A 265 -11.58 -4.08 0.30
N ALA A 266 -10.86 -2.99 0.55
CA ALA A 266 -9.43 -3.05 0.82
C ALA A 266 -9.09 -3.80 2.12
N ARG A 267 -9.94 -3.75 3.14
CA ARG A 267 -9.80 -4.55 4.37
C ARG A 267 -10.05 -6.03 4.12
N ALA A 268 -11.09 -6.34 3.39
CA ALA A 268 -11.53 -7.71 3.16
C ALA A 268 -10.61 -8.47 2.17
N THR A 269 -10.10 -7.80 1.13
CA THR A 269 -9.17 -8.38 0.15
C THR A 269 -7.71 -8.38 0.62
N GLY A 270 -7.44 -7.81 1.80
CA GLY A 270 -6.10 -7.67 2.33
C GLY A 270 -5.65 -8.77 3.27
N THR A 271 -4.34 -9.04 3.30
CA THR A 271 -3.74 -9.83 4.35
C THR A 271 -3.84 -9.04 5.67
N GLN A 272 -4.61 -9.53 6.64
CA GLN A 272 -4.58 -8.99 7.98
C GLN A 272 -3.21 -9.31 8.60
N LEU A 273 -2.56 -8.31 9.18
CA LEU A 273 -1.44 -8.54 10.07
C LEU A 273 -2.03 -9.17 11.35
N ARG A 274 -1.32 -10.13 11.94
CA ARG A 274 -1.77 -11.06 13.01
C ARG A 274 -2.42 -10.42 14.24
N GLU A 275 -2.28 -9.14 14.43
CA GLU A 275 -2.91 -8.40 15.55
C GLU A 275 -3.94 -7.42 15.00
N VAL A 276 -5.17 -7.53 15.48
CA VAL A 276 -6.29 -6.64 15.12
C VAL A 276 -5.93 -5.15 15.34
N GLU A 277 -4.97 -4.87 16.23
CA GLU A 277 -4.48 -3.53 16.55
C GLU A 277 -3.27 -3.08 15.72
N SER A 278 -2.55 -3.98 15.05
CA SER A 278 -1.25 -3.68 14.42
C SER A 278 -1.35 -2.97 13.07
N GLY A 279 -2.56 -2.67 12.60
CA GLY A 279 -2.75 -1.89 11.41
C GLY A 279 -2.98 -2.70 10.15
N PHE A 280 -3.03 -1.99 9.07
CA PHE A 280 -3.50 -2.42 7.77
C PHE A 280 -2.37 -2.30 6.75
N ARG A 281 -2.19 -3.31 5.89
CA ARG A 281 -1.20 -3.27 4.82
C ARG A 281 -1.85 -2.90 3.50
N HIS A 282 -1.51 -1.75 2.94
CA HIS A 282 -1.90 -1.35 1.59
C HIS A 282 -0.95 -1.94 0.54
N THR A 283 -1.51 -2.38 -0.59
CA THR A 283 -0.75 -2.84 -1.76
C THR A 283 -1.40 -2.31 -3.03
N PRO A 284 -0.65 -2.09 -4.12
CA PRO A 284 -1.23 -1.72 -5.42
C PRO A 284 -2.31 -2.68 -5.91
N THR A 285 -2.16 -3.98 -5.66
CA THR A 285 -3.13 -5.02 -6.08
C THR A 285 -4.55 -4.76 -5.59
N ARG A 286 -4.73 -4.12 -4.42
CA ARG A 286 -6.07 -3.78 -3.90
C ARG A 286 -6.75 -2.70 -4.69
N PHE A 287 -5.99 -1.76 -5.21
CA PHE A 287 -6.47 -0.77 -6.17
C PHE A 287 -6.82 -1.47 -7.49
N GLU A 288 -5.96 -2.35 -7.99
CA GLU A 288 -6.12 -3.04 -9.26
C GLU A 288 -7.36 -3.95 -9.30
N THR A 289 -7.77 -4.50 -8.16
CA THR A 289 -8.98 -5.35 -8.06
C THR A 289 -10.24 -4.57 -7.73
N PHE A 290 -10.16 -3.29 -7.38
CA PHE A 290 -11.34 -2.53 -6.95
C PHE A 290 -12.21 -2.09 -8.13
N PRO A 291 -13.50 -2.44 -8.18
CA PRO A 291 -14.37 -2.05 -9.26
C PRO A 291 -14.93 -0.64 -9.03
N PHE A 292 -14.22 0.40 -9.49
CA PHE A 292 -14.66 1.80 -9.36
C PHE A 292 -16.08 2.01 -9.88
N PRO A 293 -16.90 2.95 -9.31
CA PRO A 293 -18.20 3.24 -9.85
C PRO A 293 -18.09 3.83 -11.26
N ARG A 294 -19.12 3.64 -12.08
CA ARG A 294 -19.28 4.30 -13.37
C ARG A 294 -20.25 5.47 -13.21
N PRO A 295 -19.79 6.64 -12.73
CA PRO A 295 -20.65 7.74 -12.35
C PRO A 295 -21.25 8.43 -13.56
N THR A 296 -22.45 9.02 -13.38
CA THR A 296 -22.90 10.12 -14.23
C THR A 296 -22.09 11.38 -13.93
N ASP A 297 -22.18 12.40 -14.78
CA ASP A 297 -21.49 13.68 -14.52
C ASP A 297 -21.93 14.29 -13.19
N GLU A 298 -23.22 14.20 -12.84
CA GLU A 298 -23.76 14.69 -11.58
C GLU A 298 -23.19 13.94 -10.37
N SER A 299 -23.16 12.61 -10.40
CA SER A 299 -22.60 11.82 -9.29
C SER A 299 -21.09 11.96 -9.17
N ARG A 300 -20.38 12.13 -10.30
CA ARG A 300 -18.96 12.45 -10.30
C ARG A 300 -18.69 13.78 -9.61
N GLU A 301 -19.46 14.83 -9.95
CA GLU A 301 -19.31 16.14 -9.33
C GLU A 301 -19.67 16.11 -7.83
N ALA A 302 -20.70 15.37 -7.43
CA ALA A 302 -21.04 15.21 -6.02
C ALA A 302 -19.92 14.57 -5.20
N ILE A 303 -19.27 13.52 -5.73
CA ILE A 303 -18.09 12.89 -5.10
C ILE A 303 -16.94 13.90 -5.04
N THR A 304 -16.66 14.59 -6.14
CA THR A 304 -15.60 15.59 -6.25
C THR A 304 -15.77 16.71 -5.22
N ALA A 305 -16.98 17.23 -5.08
CA ALA A 305 -17.30 18.29 -4.11
C ALA A 305 -17.10 17.80 -2.65
N ALA A 306 -17.60 16.61 -2.32
CA ALA A 306 -17.43 16.02 -0.99
C ALA A 306 -15.96 15.72 -0.67
N ALA A 307 -15.19 15.27 -1.65
CA ALA A 307 -13.76 15.01 -1.52
C ALA A 307 -12.95 16.29 -1.28
N ARG A 308 -13.25 17.36 -2.03
CA ARG A 308 -12.65 18.69 -1.84
C ARG A 308 -12.96 19.26 -0.46
N GLU A 309 -14.20 19.12 -0.01
CA GLU A 309 -14.61 19.59 1.32
C GLU A 309 -13.88 18.83 2.44
N LEU A 310 -13.78 17.50 2.34
CA LEU A 310 -12.99 16.68 3.27
C LEU A 310 -11.53 17.15 3.29
N ALA A 311 -10.91 17.35 2.14
CA ALA A 311 -9.52 17.81 2.03
C ALA A 311 -9.35 19.21 2.64
N ARG A 312 -10.25 20.14 2.34
CA ARG A 312 -10.26 21.53 2.87
C ARG A 312 -10.39 21.57 4.40
N LEU A 313 -11.30 20.79 4.95
CA LEU A 313 -11.51 20.71 6.42
C LEU A 313 -10.29 20.10 7.12
N ARG A 314 -9.69 19.08 6.53
CA ARG A 314 -8.45 18.46 7.03
C ARG A 314 -7.29 19.43 7.00
N ASP A 315 -7.09 20.14 5.89
CA ASP A 315 -6.04 21.14 5.77
C ASP A 315 -6.21 22.28 6.77
N GLY A 316 -7.42 22.80 6.92
CA GLY A 316 -7.74 23.83 7.93
C GLY A 316 -7.49 23.38 9.36
N TRP A 317 -7.73 22.09 9.67
CA TRP A 317 -7.39 21.56 10.99
C TRP A 317 -5.87 21.35 11.16
N LEU A 318 -5.19 20.88 10.11
CA LEU A 318 -3.75 20.68 10.12
C LEU A 318 -2.98 21.99 10.20
N ASN A 319 -3.43 23.04 9.50
CA ASN A 319 -2.70 24.28 9.29
C ASN A 319 -3.52 25.52 9.73
N PRO A 320 -4.07 25.56 10.95
CA PRO A 320 -4.82 26.73 11.40
C PRO A 320 -3.85 27.91 11.55
N PRO A 321 -4.25 29.13 11.16
CA PRO A 321 -3.44 30.31 11.35
C PRO A 321 -3.24 30.64 12.83
N GLY A 322 -2.08 31.16 13.20
CA GLY A 322 -1.82 31.74 14.52
C GLY A 322 -1.51 30.75 15.64
N LEU A 323 -1.38 29.44 15.37
CA LEU A 323 -0.90 28.47 16.37
C LEU A 323 0.62 28.60 16.57
N ASP A 324 1.05 28.37 17.81
CA ASP A 324 2.47 28.25 18.11
C ASP A 324 3.08 26.96 17.49
N PRO A 325 4.40 26.92 17.25
CA PRO A 325 5.06 25.78 16.59
C PRO A 325 4.90 24.45 17.33
N ALA A 326 4.82 24.44 18.66
CA ALA A 326 4.69 23.21 19.45
C ALA A 326 3.28 22.61 19.31
N GLU A 327 2.24 23.46 19.34
CA GLU A 327 0.86 23.05 19.09
C GLU A 327 0.66 22.62 17.65
N LEU A 328 1.23 23.36 16.70
CA LEU A 328 1.23 23.00 15.29
C LEU A 328 1.88 21.63 15.04
N GLY A 329 2.97 21.32 15.74
CA GLY A 329 3.65 20.04 15.70
C GLY A 329 2.77 18.84 16.10
N ARG A 330 1.73 19.06 16.91
CA ARG A 330 0.76 18.03 17.30
C ARG A 330 -0.38 17.82 16.30
N ARG A 331 -0.54 18.74 15.35
CA ARG A 331 -1.58 18.67 14.31
C ARG A 331 -1.13 17.76 13.17
N THR A 332 -1.18 16.44 13.38
CA THR A 332 -0.82 15.41 12.39
C THR A 332 -2.07 14.68 11.90
N LEU A 333 -2.00 14.08 10.72
CA LEU A 333 -3.10 13.24 10.21
C LEU A 333 -3.39 12.07 11.16
N THR A 334 -2.36 11.44 11.72
CA THR A 334 -2.54 10.38 12.72
C THR A 334 -3.33 10.84 13.92
N ASN A 335 -3.00 12.02 14.49
CA ASN A 335 -3.70 12.55 15.65
C ASN A 335 -5.13 12.96 15.32
N LEU A 336 -5.37 13.53 14.14
CA LEU A 336 -6.71 13.87 13.66
C LEU A 336 -7.61 12.63 13.58
N TYR A 337 -7.12 11.55 12.98
CA TYR A 337 -7.90 10.32 12.80
C TYR A 337 -8.02 9.50 14.10
N ASN A 338 -7.07 9.62 15.04
CA ASN A 338 -7.22 9.08 16.40
C ASN A 338 -8.32 9.81 17.18
N ALA A 339 -8.35 11.15 17.10
CA ALA A 339 -9.36 11.97 17.80
C ALA A 339 -10.75 11.89 17.14
N ARG A 340 -10.80 11.73 15.82
CA ARG A 340 -12.00 11.64 14.99
C ARG A 340 -13.11 12.62 15.39
N PRO A 341 -12.87 13.92 15.33
CA PRO A 341 -13.87 14.92 15.72
C PRO A 341 -15.13 14.78 14.86
N THR A 342 -16.27 15.25 15.39
CA THR A 342 -17.59 15.10 14.76
C THR A 342 -17.63 15.59 13.31
N TRP A 343 -16.98 16.73 13.01
CA TRP A 343 -16.93 17.27 11.67
C TRP A 343 -16.24 16.32 10.67
N LEU A 344 -15.19 15.61 11.11
CA LEU A 344 -14.50 14.63 10.26
C LEU A 344 -15.42 13.44 9.94
N GLY A 345 -16.18 12.97 10.95
CA GLY A 345 -17.19 11.94 10.77
C GLY A 345 -18.27 12.35 9.77
N HIS A 346 -18.77 13.59 9.88
CA HIS A 346 -19.78 14.12 8.94
C HIS A 346 -19.24 14.26 7.53
N ALA A 347 -18.00 14.74 7.35
CA ALA A 347 -17.38 14.86 6.03
C ALA A 347 -17.21 13.48 5.35
N HIS A 348 -16.79 12.46 6.12
CA HIS A 348 -16.72 11.08 5.60
C HIS A 348 -18.11 10.52 5.26
N ALA A 349 -19.11 10.74 6.11
CA ALA A 349 -20.48 10.28 5.86
C ALA A 349 -21.08 10.90 4.59
N ALA A 350 -20.85 12.19 4.36
CA ALA A 350 -21.28 12.86 3.13
C ALA A 350 -20.61 12.26 1.88
N LEU A 351 -19.31 12.01 1.96
CA LEU A 351 -18.56 11.36 0.89
C LEU A 351 -19.04 9.92 0.64
N ASP A 352 -19.28 9.14 1.69
CA ASP A 352 -19.79 7.77 1.59
C ASP A 352 -21.15 7.73 0.90
N THR A 353 -22.04 8.67 1.25
CA THR A 353 -23.36 8.81 0.61
C THR A 353 -23.22 9.10 -0.88
N ALA A 354 -22.35 10.03 -1.27
CA ALA A 354 -22.11 10.37 -2.69
C ALA A 354 -21.55 9.18 -3.47
N VAL A 355 -20.60 8.43 -2.89
CA VAL A 355 -20.01 7.26 -3.54
C VAL A 355 -21.01 6.12 -3.67
N LEU A 356 -21.79 5.80 -2.62
CA LEU A 356 -22.83 4.78 -2.70
C LEU A 356 -23.90 5.12 -3.75
N ALA A 357 -24.31 6.39 -3.82
CA ALA A 357 -25.24 6.87 -4.85
C ALA A 357 -24.69 6.67 -6.27
N ALA A 358 -23.38 6.86 -6.49
CA ALA A 358 -22.74 6.61 -7.79
C ALA A 358 -22.74 5.14 -8.22
N TYR A 359 -22.85 4.19 -7.28
CA TYR A 359 -23.11 2.78 -7.57
C TYR A 359 -24.61 2.46 -7.70
N GLY A 360 -25.50 3.38 -7.35
CA GLY A 360 -26.94 3.12 -7.25
C GLY A 360 -27.32 2.29 -6.03
N TRP A 361 -26.50 2.32 -4.97
CA TRP A 361 -26.70 1.53 -3.75
C TRP A 361 -27.27 2.38 -2.60
N PRO A 362 -28.04 1.76 -1.69
CA PRO A 362 -28.60 2.47 -0.55
C PRO A 362 -27.50 2.93 0.44
N PRO A 363 -27.66 4.06 1.12
CA PRO A 363 -26.66 4.65 1.99
C PRO A 363 -26.37 3.83 3.27
N ASP A 364 -27.32 2.99 3.67
CA ASP A 364 -27.27 2.12 4.86
C ASP A 364 -26.79 0.69 4.57
N LEU A 365 -26.32 0.42 3.34
CA LEU A 365 -25.82 -0.90 2.94
C LEU A 365 -24.70 -1.35 3.88
N THR A 366 -24.88 -2.48 4.57
CA THR A 366 -23.90 -3.01 5.51
C THR A 366 -22.67 -3.62 4.80
N ALA A 367 -21.61 -3.97 5.55
CA ALA A 367 -20.35 -4.38 4.97
C ALA A 367 -20.43 -5.66 4.13
N GLU A 368 -21.17 -6.67 4.58
CA GLU A 368 -21.25 -7.96 3.89
C GLU A 368 -22.00 -7.87 2.54
N PRO A 369 -23.22 -7.30 2.46
CA PRO A 369 -23.87 -7.05 1.17
C PRO A 369 -23.08 -6.12 0.25
N LEU A 370 -22.36 -5.13 0.82
CA LEU A 370 -21.48 -4.25 0.06
C LEU A 370 -20.34 -5.01 -0.61
N LEU A 371 -19.70 -5.92 0.12
CA LEU A 371 -18.65 -6.77 -0.41
C LEU A 371 -19.17 -7.72 -1.51
N ALA A 372 -20.34 -8.29 -1.29
CA ALA A 372 -20.99 -9.16 -2.29
C ALA A 372 -21.27 -8.40 -3.60
N ALA A 373 -21.81 -7.18 -3.50
CA ALA A 373 -22.08 -6.32 -4.64
C ALA A 373 -20.78 -5.91 -5.36
N LEU A 374 -19.72 -5.57 -4.61
CA LEU A 374 -18.41 -5.23 -5.19
C LEU A 374 -17.79 -6.43 -5.89
N LEU A 375 -17.83 -7.63 -5.29
CA LEU A 375 -17.31 -8.84 -5.93
C LEU A 375 -18.07 -9.15 -7.21
N ALA A 376 -19.40 -9.07 -7.21
CA ALA A 376 -20.21 -9.28 -8.40
C ALA A 376 -19.84 -8.29 -9.52
N LEU A 377 -19.61 -7.00 -9.18
CA LEU A 377 -19.14 -5.99 -10.13
C LEU A 377 -17.73 -6.30 -10.66
N ASN A 378 -16.82 -6.73 -9.80
CA ASN A 378 -15.45 -7.11 -10.20
C ASN A 378 -15.49 -8.27 -11.20
N LEU A 379 -16.25 -9.33 -10.89
CA LEU A 379 -16.35 -10.52 -11.76
C LEU A 379 -17.05 -10.26 -13.08
N ALA A 380 -17.94 -9.25 -13.14
CA ALA A 380 -18.63 -8.84 -14.36
C ALA A 380 -17.80 -7.94 -15.28
N ARG A 381 -16.61 -7.49 -14.84
CA ARG A 381 -15.71 -6.63 -15.62
C ARG A 381 -14.62 -7.43 -16.30
N GLU A 382 -14.01 -6.80 -17.31
CA GLU A 382 -12.91 -7.39 -18.06
C GLU A 382 -11.69 -7.59 -17.15
N PRO A 383 -11.15 -8.83 -17.01
CA PRO A 383 -9.95 -9.10 -16.23
C PRO A 383 -8.71 -8.58 -16.96
N ALA A 384 -7.64 -8.33 -16.19
CA ALA A 384 -6.35 -7.90 -16.68
C ALA A 384 -5.53 -9.06 -17.28
#